data_8c0ec99685330a260d48c802e5f3e74b
#
_entry.id   8c0ec99685330a260d48c802e5f3e74b
#
_cell.length_a   1.000
_cell.length_b   1.000
_cell.length_c   1.000
_cell.angle_alpha   90.00
_cell.angle_beta   90.00
_cell.angle_gamma   90.00
#
_symmetry.space_group_name_H-M   'P 1'
#
loop_
_entity.id
_entity.type
_entity.pdbx_description
1 polymer ?
#
loop_
_entity_poly.entity_id
_entity_poly.type
_entity_poly.pdbx_seq_one_letter_code
_entity_poly.pdbx_strand_id
1 'polypeptide(L)'
;MGAGILPTTIYKNELYFLFGKENKYEDTAAGFADFGGGTDKNESFFETAVREGTEELTGFLGSMSDVRRMLQKNGTYPVDYHAEGHRPYRTHIFPIVYDEALPFYYNNNQRFLQKRLDPKVIKNSKIFEKEEIRWVSVNELKKMRSKFRFFFLPIVDQIYEEREKIRGFIRKGLKGSGRKTRKNRGG
;
A
#
# COMPACT_ATOMS: atom_id res chain seq x y z
N MET A 1 -5.41 17.44 3.43
CA MET A 1 -5.61 16.33 2.49
C MET A 1 -4.67 15.21 2.86
N GLY A 2 -4.89 14.01 2.40
CA GLY A 2 -3.98 12.88 2.54
C GLY A 2 -4.11 11.90 1.39
N ALA A 3 -3.08 11.09 1.14
CA ALA A 3 -3.15 10.04 0.14
C ALA A 3 -2.17 8.90 0.44
N GLY A 4 -2.49 7.72 -0.11
CA GLY A 4 -1.64 6.54 0.01
C GLY A 4 -1.70 5.66 -1.22
N ILE A 5 -0.81 4.68 -1.26
CA ILE A 5 -0.79 3.63 -2.28
C ILE A 5 -1.28 2.32 -1.69
N LEU A 6 -1.99 1.54 -2.50
CA LEU A 6 -2.42 0.20 -2.14
C LEU A 6 -2.00 -0.78 -3.24
N PRO A 7 -0.81 -1.41 -3.11
CA PRO A 7 -0.34 -2.40 -4.06
C PRO A 7 -1.31 -3.58 -4.11
N THR A 8 -1.71 -3.97 -5.33
CA THR A 8 -2.80 -4.93 -5.52
C THR A 8 -2.46 -5.93 -6.62
N THR A 9 -2.89 -7.17 -6.46
CA THR A 9 -2.60 -8.24 -7.40
C THR A 9 -3.76 -9.22 -7.56
N ILE A 10 -3.69 -10.06 -8.59
CA ILE A 10 -4.52 -11.25 -8.72
C ILE A 10 -3.61 -12.47 -8.66
N TYR A 11 -3.81 -13.30 -7.64
CA TYR A 11 -3.07 -14.55 -7.44
C TYR A 11 -4.06 -15.71 -7.25
N LYS A 12 -3.86 -16.83 -7.93
CA LYS A 12 -4.78 -17.99 -7.93
C LYS A 12 -6.25 -17.57 -8.15
N ASN A 13 -6.45 -16.66 -9.10
CA ASN A 13 -7.76 -16.09 -9.46
C ASN A 13 -8.47 -15.29 -8.34
N GLU A 14 -7.79 -14.93 -7.29
CA GLU A 14 -8.31 -14.11 -6.20
C GLU A 14 -7.60 -12.75 -6.14
N LEU A 15 -8.33 -11.70 -5.75
CA LEU A 15 -7.82 -10.34 -5.62
C LEU A 15 -7.20 -10.15 -4.22
N TYR A 16 -5.94 -9.71 -4.18
CA TYR A 16 -5.19 -9.44 -2.96
C TYR A 16 -4.72 -7.99 -2.91
N PHE A 17 -4.73 -7.44 -1.72
CA PHE A 17 -4.24 -6.11 -1.39
C PHE A 17 -3.11 -6.21 -0.37
N LEU A 18 -2.06 -5.44 -0.55
CA LEU A 18 -0.97 -5.33 0.41
C LEU A 18 -1.27 -4.20 1.39
N PHE A 19 -1.57 -4.52 2.63
CA PHE A 19 -1.78 -3.54 3.70
C PHE A 19 -0.59 -3.49 4.65
N GLY A 20 -0.35 -2.31 5.22
CA GLY A 20 0.59 -2.09 6.31
C GLY A 20 -0.12 -1.96 7.65
N LYS A 21 0.47 -2.51 8.71
CA LYS A 21 0.00 -2.34 10.08
C LYS A 21 0.86 -1.32 10.79
N GLU A 22 0.20 -0.33 11.40
CA GLU A 22 0.85 0.74 12.14
C GLU A 22 1.68 0.19 13.30
N ASN A 23 2.85 0.79 13.52
CA ASN A 23 3.70 0.43 14.64
C ASN A 23 3.08 0.96 15.95
N LYS A 24 3.22 0.19 17.01
CA LYS A 24 2.73 0.55 18.36
C LYS A 24 3.40 1.79 18.96
N TYR A 25 4.53 2.23 18.42
CA TYR A 25 5.25 3.43 18.88
C TYR A 25 4.77 4.73 18.18
N GLU A 26 3.92 4.59 17.15
CA GLU A 26 3.29 5.73 16.51
C GLU A 26 2.14 6.25 17.38
N ASP A 27 2.06 7.58 17.51
CA ASP A 27 0.98 8.26 18.26
C ASP A 27 -0.36 8.27 17.49
N THR A 28 -0.52 7.32 16.57
CA THR A 28 -1.70 7.19 15.70
C THR A 28 -2.50 5.94 16.04
N ALA A 29 -3.74 5.88 15.55
CA ALA A 29 -4.61 4.73 15.80
C ALA A 29 -3.99 3.44 15.22
N ALA A 30 -3.89 2.39 16.05
CA ALA A 30 -3.40 1.10 15.63
C ALA A 30 -4.28 0.45 14.55
N GLY A 31 -3.71 -0.45 13.74
CA GLY A 31 -4.42 -1.23 12.76
C GLY A 31 -3.81 -1.19 11.37
N PHE A 32 -4.44 -1.92 10.45
CA PHE A 32 -4.03 -1.96 9.05
C PHE A 32 -4.60 -0.77 8.25
N ALA A 33 -3.81 -0.27 7.31
CA ALA A 33 -4.23 0.71 6.30
C ALA A 33 -3.40 0.51 5.02
N ASP A 34 -3.64 1.34 4.02
CA ASP A 34 -2.71 1.53 2.91
C ASP A 34 -1.40 2.17 3.37
N PHE A 35 -0.48 2.44 2.43
CA PHE A 35 0.77 3.14 2.71
C PHE A 35 0.59 4.60 2.34
N GLY A 36 0.33 5.44 3.35
CA GLY A 36 -0.04 6.81 3.11
C GLY A 36 -0.16 7.69 4.34
N GLY A 37 -0.17 8.99 4.10
CA GLY A 37 -0.18 10.01 5.14
C GLY A 37 -0.72 11.36 4.68
N GLY A 38 -0.35 12.39 5.40
CA GLY A 38 -0.76 13.77 5.14
C GLY A 38 -0.06 14.38 3.93
N THR A 39 -0.79 15.24 3.22
CA THR A 39 -0.24 16.01 2.10
C THR A 39 0.62 17.15 2.62
N ASP A 40 1.86 17.23 2.16
CA ASP A 40 2.75 18.36 2.40
C ASP A 40 2.37 19.58 1.55
N LYS A 41 2.98 20.73 1.86
CA LYS A 41 2.69 21.97 1.14
C LYS A 41 3.01 21.83 -0.35
N ASN A 42 2.02 22.11 -1.19
CA ASN A 42 2.08 22.04 -2.65
C ASN A 42 2.12 20.62 -3.25
N GLU A 43 1.93 19.56 -2.48
CA GLU A 43 1.77 18.21 -3.02
C GLU A 43 0.35 17.98 -3.56
N SER A 44 0.25 17.30 -4.68
CA SER A 44 -0.99 16.65 -5.13
C SER A 44 -1.21 15.32 -4.38
N PHE A 45 -2.42 14.76 -4.43
CA PHE A 45 -2.69 13.41 -3.90
C PHE A 45 -1.73 12.35 -4.46
N PHE A 46 -1.37 12.47 -5.75
CA PHE A 46 -0.46 11.54 -6.39
C PHE A 46 0.97 11.65 -5.85
N GLU A 47 1.47 12.85 -5.64
CA GLU A 47 2.81 13.09 -5.10
C GLU A 47 2.91 12.64 -3.64
N THR A 48 1.90 12.97 -2.82
CA THR A 48 1.78 12.47 -1.45
C THR A 48 1.81 10.94 -1.43
N ALA A 49 0.99 10.28 -2.24
CA ALA A 49 0.94 8.82 -2.29
C ALA A 49 2.27 8.18 -2.70
N VAL A 50 3.01 8.79 -3.64
CA VAL A 50 4.34 8.33 -4.05
C VAL A 50 5.36 8.49 -2.93
N ARG A 51 5.39 9.63 -2.24
CA ARG A 51 6.31 9.90 -1.13
C ARG A 51 6.04 8.96 0.03
N GLU A 52 4.84 8.99 0.57
CA GLU A 52 4.42 8.18 1.72
C GLU A 52 4.59 6.68 1.47
N GLY A 53 4.14 6.21 0.30
CA GLY A 53 4.29 4.81 -0.06
C GLY A 53 5.75 4.36 -0.19
N THR A 54 6.66 5.25 -0.57
CA THR A 54 8.11 4.95 -0.61
C THR A 54 8.70 4.92 0.81
N GLU A 55 8.34 5.90 1.65
CA GLU A 55 8.81 6.02 3.02
C GLU A 55 8.35 4.83 3.88
N GLU A 56 7.06 4.55 3.92
CA GLU A 56 6.47 3.49 4.74
C GLU A 56 6.84 2.07 4.30
N LEU A 57 7.10 1.86 3.01
CA LEU A 57 7.64 0.59 2.50
C LEU A 57 9.17 0.52 2.57
N THR A 58 9.83 1.57 3.10
CA THR A 58 11.29 1.60 3.34
C THR A 58 12.13 1.16 2.12
N GLY A 59 11.68 1.51 0.91
CA GLY A 59 12.34 1.16 -0.34
C GLY A 59 12.13 -0.28 -0.84
N PHE A 60 11.31 -1.11 -0.19
CA PHE A 60 11.04 -2.49 -0.66
C PHE A 60 10.34 -2.55 -2.03
N LEU A 61 9.69 -1.49 -2.47
CA LEU A 61 9.18 -1.35 -3.84
C LEU A 61 10.12 -0.52 -4.75
N GLY A 62 11.34 -0.25 -4.30
CA GLY A 62 12.30 0.58 -5.01
C GLY A 62 12.31 2.04 -4.54
N SER A 63 12.98 2.89 -5.31
CA SER A 63 13.07 4.33 -5.03
C SER A 63 11.75 5.04 -5.31
N MET A 64 11.63 6.30 -4.88
CA MET A 64 10.48 7.17 -5.21
C MET A 64 10.22 7.24 -6.72
N SER A 65 11.27 7.25 -7.55
CA SER A 65 11.15 7.24 -9.02
C SER A 65 10.61 5.90 -9.55
N ASP A 66 10.92 4.79 -8.87
CA ASP A 66 10.40 3.46 -9.24
C ASP A 66 8.93 3.34 -8.88
N VAL A 67 8.54 3.76 -7.67
CA VAL A 67 7.14 3.80 -7.23
C VAL A 67 6.32 4.70 -8.16
N ARG A 68 6.79 5.93 -8.45
CA ARG A 68 6.15 6.84 -9.42
C ARG A 68 5.93 6.18 -10.78
N ARG A 69 6.95 5.51 -11.31
CA ARG A 69 6.89 4.80 -12.60
C ARG A 69 5.89 3.65 -12.57
N MET A 70 5.80 2.89 -11.48
CA MET A 70 4.81 1.82 -11.31
C MET A 70 3.38 2.37 -11.37
N LEU A 71 3.09 3.43 -10.65
CA LEU A 71 1.77 4.05 -10.63
C LEU A 71 1.39 4.65 -11.99
N GLN A 72 2.34 5.29 -12.69
CA GLN A 72 2.11 5.91 -14.00
C GLN A 72 1.95 4.89 -15.13
N LYS A 73 2.65 3.76 -15.06
CA LYS A 73 2.71 2.76 -16.15
C LYS A 73 1.33 2.20 -16.53
N ASN A 74 0.49 1.93 -15.56
CA ASN A 74 -0.83 1.33 -15.75
C ASN A 74 -1.96 2.25 -15.26
N GLY A 75 -1.62 3.44 -14.78
CA GLY A 75 -2.52 4.28 -14.02
C GLY A 75 -2.85 3.70 -12.65
N THR A 76 -3.73 4.37 -11.92
CA THR A 76 -4.24 3.91 -10.63
C THR A 76 -5.76 3.90 -10.63
N TYR A 77 -6.35 3.03 -9.83
CA TYR A 77 -7.77 3.06 -9.50
C TYR A 77 -7.92 3.85 -8.20
N PRO A 78 -8.48 5.07 -8.24
CA PRO A 78 -8.64 5.89 -7.04
C PRO A 78 -9.84 5.42 -6.22
N VAL A 79 -9.66 5.38 -4.90
CA VAL A 79 -10.74 5.26 -3.93
C VAL A 79 -10.69 6.51 -3.07
N ASP A 80 -11.73 7.35 -3.19
CA ASP A 80 -11.80 8.65 -2.53
C ASP A 80 -12.69 8.57 -1.29
N TYR A 81 -12.19 9.11 -0.18
CA TYR A 81 -12.93 9.29 1.05
C TYR A 81 -13.11 10.78 1.35
N HIS A 82 -14.38 11.18 1.45
CA HIS A 82 -14.80 12.51 1.86
C HIS A 82 -15.87 12.38 2.91
N ALA A 83 -15.63 12.90 4.10
CA ALA A 83 -16.65 13.02 5.14
C ALA A 83 -16.63 14.43 5.70
N GLU A 84 -17.80 14.93 6.11
CA GLU A 84 -17.93 16.24 6.73
C GLU A 84 -17.06 16.33 7.99
N GLY A 85 -16.31 17.42 8.13
CA GLY A 85 -15.36 17.62 9.23
C GLY A 85 -14.04 16.83 9.12
N HIS A 86 -13.87 15.99 8.11
CA HIS A 86 -12.65 15.23 7.87
C HIS A 86 -11.84 15.75 6.66
N ARG A 87 -10.52 15.59 6.71
CA ARG A 87 -9.68 15.91 5.56
C ARG A 87 -9.90 14.88 4.45
N PRO A 88 -10.04 15.31 3.17
CA PRO A 88 -10.13 14.38 2.05
C PRO A 88 -8.93 13.44 2.00
N TYR A 89 -9.19 12.17 1.68
CA TYR A 89 -8.15 11.14 1.52
C TYR A 89 -8.36 10.36 0.23
N ARG A 90 -7.27 10.02 -0.46
CA ARG A 90 -7.28 9.19 -1.69
C ARG A 90 -6.34 8.01 -1.57
N THR A 91 -6.86 6.80 -1.72
CA THR A 91 -6.07 5.59 -1.90
C THR A 91 -5.88 5.31 -3.39
N HIS A 92 -4.63 5.19 -3.83
CA HIS A 92 -4.25 4.81 -5.18
C HIS A 92 -4.00 3.30 -5.27
N ILE A 93 -4.98 2.54 -5.76
CA ILE A 93 -4.86 1.11 -6.03
C ILE A 93 -4.12 0.92 -7.35
N PHE A 94 -3.08 0.08 -7.38
CA PHE A 94 -2.30 -0.19 -8.60
C PHE A 94 -1.80 -1.63 -8.68
N PRO A 95 -1.62 -2.17 -9.91
CA PRO A 95 -1.21 -3.55 -10.10
C PRO A 95 0.28 -3.76 -9.84
N ILE A 96 0.61 -4.76 -9.02
CA ILE A 96 1.96 -5.32 -8.90
C ILE A 96 1.91 -6.84 -9.06
N VAL A 97 3.06 -7.46 -9.34
CA VAL A 97 3.18 -8.92 -9.36
C VAL A 97 3.09 -9.44 -7.93
N TYR A 98 2.35 -10.54 -7.71
CA TYR A 98 2.32 -11.20 -6.40
C TYR A 98 3.71 -11.70 -6.03
N ASP A 99 4.12 -11.31 -4.84
CA ASP A 99 5.36 -11.79 -4.24
C ASP A 99 5.08 -12.21 -2.79
N GLU A 100 5.11 -13.52 -2.54
CA GLU A 100 4.91 -14.09 -1.21
C GLU A 100 6.07 -13.76 -0.27
N ALA A 101 7.26 -13.59 -0.83
CA ALA A 101 8.47 -13.30 -0.07
C ALA A 101 8.52 -11.85 0.44
N LEU A 102 7.84 -10.92 -0.22
CA LEU A 102 7.85 -9.50 0.14
C LEU A 102 7.41 -9.25 1.60
N PRO A 103 6.25 -9.73 2.09
CA PRO A 103 5.90 -9.59 3.49
C PRO A 103 6.85 -10.33 4.43
N PHE A 104 7.36 -11.49 4.02
CA PHE A 104 8.29 -12.25 4.82
C PHE A 104 9.57 -11.46 5.11
N TYR A 105 10.22 -10.92 4.09
CA TYR A 105 11.47 -10.16 4.24
C TYR A 105 11.23 -8.82 4.94
N TYR A 106 10.17 -8.10 4.58
CA TYR A 106 9.82 -6.85 5.24
C TYR A 106 9.63 -7.04 6.74
N ASN A 107 8.75 -7.97 7.14
CA ASN A 107 8.41 -8.20 8.54
C ASN A 107 9.61 -8.71 9.35
N ASN A 108 10.48 -9.54 8.75
CA ASN A 108 11.71 -9.99 9.41
C ASN A 108 12.72 -8.85 9.59
N ASN A 109 12.88 -7.99 8.57
CA ASN A 109 13.73 -6.81 8.68
C ASN A 109 13.25 -5.88 9.79
N GLN A 110 11.97 -5.55 9.83
CA GLN A 110 11.38 -4.71 10.89
C GLN A 110 11.61 -5.30 12.28
N ARG A 111 11.33 -6.60 12.47
CA ARG A 111 11.55 -7.28 13.76
C ARG A 111 13.03 -7.31 14.17
N PHE A 112 13.93 -7.56 13.23
CA PHE A 112 15.37 -7.58 13.49
C PHE A 112 15.86 -6.20 13.93
N LEU A 113 15.54 -5.14 13.21
CA LEU A 113 15.96 -3.79 13.53
C LEU A 113 15.40 -3.31 14.87
N GLN A 114 14.11 -3.52 15.14
CA GLN A 114 13.47 -3.16 16.41
C GLN A 114 14.08 -3.88 17.62
N LYS A 115 14.62 -5.08 17.45
CA LYS A 115 15.31 -5.80 18.53
C LYS A 115 16.74 -5.35 18.76
N ARG A 116 17.36 -4.67 17.80
CA ARG A 116 18.80 -4.32 17.81
C ARG A 116 19.06 -2.85 18.03
N LEU A 117 18.14 -1.98 17.63
CA LEU A 117 18.30 -0.54 17.75
C LEU A 117 17.88 -0.06 19.15
N ASP A 118 18.51 1.02 19.59
CA ASP A 118 18.10 1.74 20.80
C ASP A 118 16.63 2.19 20.67
N PRO A 119 15.79 2.04 21.72
CA PRO A 119 14.39 2.48 21.69
C PRO A 119 14.20 3.96 21.33
N LYS A 120 15.16 4.83 21.65
CA LYS A 120 15.12 6.25 21.26
C LYS A 120 15.28 6.42 19.75
N VAL A 121 16.15 5.60 19.12
CA VAL A 121 16.32 5.60 17.65
C VAL A 121 15.04 5.11 16.99
N ILE A 122 14.43 4.04 17.50
CA ILE A 122 13.16 3.50 16.98
C ILE A 122 12.08 4.57 17.04
N LYS A 123 11.91 5.23 18.19
CA LYS A 123 10.87 6.25 18.39
C LYS A 123 11.06 7.48 17.50
N ASN A 124 12.31 7.85 17.20
CA ASN A 124 12.62 9.05 16.41
C ASN A 124 12.80 8.79 14.91
N SER A 125 12.75 7.52 14.48
CA SER A 125 12.98 7.14 13.10
C SER A 125 11.68 6.79 12.39
N LYS A 126 11.39 7.47 11.28
CA LYS A 126 10.22 7.21 10.44
C LYS A 126 10.26 5.87 9.71
N ILE A 127 11.40 5.16 9.66
CA ILE A 127 11.52 3.84 9.02
C ILE A 127 10.71 2.74 9.70
N PHE A 128 10.13 3.00 10.86
CA PHE A 128 9.36 2.02 11.63
C PHE A 128 7.87 2.32 11.69
N GLU A 129 7.34 3.20 10.85
CA GLU A 129 5.92 3.57 10.86
C GLU A 129 5.01 2.34 10.66
N LYS A 130 5.44 1.37 9.85
CA LYS A 130 4.74 0.08 9.72
C LYS A 130 5.54 -1.05 10.39
N GLU A 131 4.93 -1.76 11.33
CA GLU A 131 5.55 -2.94 11.98
C GLU A 131 5.38 -4.23 11.18
N GLU A 132 4.35 -4.30 10.32
CA GLU A 132 3.99 -5.49 9.56
C GLU A 132 3.35 -5.08 8.23
N ILE A 133 3.66 -5.81 7.17
CA ILE A 133 2.88 -5.78 5.93
C ILE A 133 2.30 -7.16 5.64
N ARG A 134 1.12 -7.20 4.99
CA ARG A 134 0.41 -8.45 4.73
C ARG A 134 -0.42 -8.39 3.46
N TRP A 135 -0.35 -9.44 2.65
CA TRP A 135 -1.34 -9.70 1.62
C TRP A 135 -2.65 -10.14 2.26
N VAL A 136 -3.72 -9.44 1.95
CA VAL A 136 -5.08 -9.72 2.42
C VAL A 136 -5.96 -9.94 1.20
N SER A 137 -6.63 -11.09 1.13
CA SER A 137 -7.56 -11.36 0.05
C SER A 137 -8.86 -10.57 0.21
N VAL A 138 -9.55 -10.33 -0.90
CA VAL A 138 -10.85 -9.64 -0.87
C VAL A 138 -11.87 -10.36 0.02
N ASN A 139 -11.78 -11.69 0.13
CA ASN A 139 -12.66 -12.50 0.98
C ASN A 139 -12.34 -12.37 2.48
N GLU A 140 -11.11 -11.98 2.82
CA GLU A 140 -10.70 -11.73 4.21
C GLU A 140 -11.07 -10.33 4.71
N LEU A 141 -11.32 -9.35 3.83
CA LEU A 141 -11.56 -7.95 4.21
C LEU A 141 -12.66 -7.81 5.28
N LYS A 142 -13.80 -8.47 5.08
CA LYS A 142 -14.91 -8.42 6.04
C LYS A 142 -14.54 -9.04 7.39
N LYS A 143 -13.80 -10.16 7.39
CA LYS A 143 -13.37 -10.86 8.62
C LYS A 143 -12.34 -10.05 9.39
N MET A 144 -11.51 -9.30 8.67
CA MET A 144 -10.46 -8.46 9.24
C MET A 144 -10.91 -7.03 9.54
N ARG A 145 -12.18 -6.65 9.28
CA ARG A 145 -12.65 -5.27 9.38
C ARG A 145 -12.27 -4.58 10.70
N SER A 146 -12.39 -5.25 11.82
CA SER A 146 -12.01 -4.72 13.14
C SER A 146 -10.50 -4.54 13.36
N LYS A 147 -9.66 -5.03 12.44
CA LYS A 147 -8.20 -4.89 12.49
C LYS A 147 -7.70 -3.71 11.67
N PHE A 148 -8.55 -3.05 10.91
CA PHE A 148 -8.20 -1.84 10.17
C PHE A 148 -8.30 -0.61 11.06
N ARG A 149 -7.52 0.42 10.74
CA ARG A 149 -7.57 1.73 11.40
C ARG A 149 -8.97 2.33 11.22
N PHE A 150 -9.46 2.98 12.26
CA PHE A 150 -10.83 3.50 12.29
C PHE A 150 -11.16 4.39 11.09
N PHE A 151 -10.28 5.34 10.75
CA PHE A 151 -10.51 6.26 9.63
C PHE A 151 -10.46 5.56 8.26
N PHE A 152 -9.82 4.39 8.17
CA PHE A 152 -9.67 3.63 6.94
C PHE A 152 -10.83 2.66 6.66
N LEU A 153 -11.70 2.43 7.64
CA LEU A 153 -12.84 1.51 7.52
C LEU A 153 -13.77 1.85 6.34
N PRO A 154 -14.16 3.12 6.09
CA PRO A 154 -15.00 3.46 4.94
C PRO A 154 -14.33 3.13 3.60
N ILE A 155 -13.00 3.28 3.52
CA ILE A 155 -12.22 2.94 2.31
C ILE A 155 -12.22 1.42 2.11
N VAL A 156 -12.06 0.62 3.17
CA VAL A 156 -12.14 -0.85 3.10
C VAL A 156 -13.52 -1.30 2.62
N ASP A 157 -14.58 -0.69 3.13
CA ASP A 157 -15.96 -0.99 2.74
C ASP A 157 -16.17 -0.66 1.25
N GLN A 158 -15.70 0.50 0.77
CA GLN A 158 -15.77 0.89 -0.65
C GLN A 158 -14.93 -0.03 -1.55
N ILE A 159 -13.71 -0.41 -1.14
CA ILE A 159 -12.89 -1.40 -1.85
C ILE A 159 -13.65 -2.72 -2.02
N TYR A 160 -14.33 -3.17 -0.97
CA TYR A 160 -15.11 -4.40 -1.04
C TYR A 160 -16.32 -4.26 -1.99
N GLU A 161 -17.03 -3.15 -1.96
CA GLU A 161 -18.16 -2.88 -2.86
C GLU A 161 -17.73 -2.82 -4.32
N GLU A 162 -16.60 -2.16 -4.59
CA GLU A 162 -16.07 -1.97 -5.95
C GLU A 162 -15.13 -3.09 -6.43
N ARG A 163 -14.99 -4.18 -5.68
CA ARG A 163 -14.02 -5.26 -5.93
C ARG A 163 -13.99 -5.80 -7.37
N GLU A 164 -15.12 -5.87 -8.05
CA GLU A 164 -15.16 -6.39 -9.43
C GLU A 164 -14.61 -5.37 -10.44
N LYS A 165 -14.86 -4.09 -10.24
CA LYS A 165 -14.25 -3.01 -11.04
C LYS A 165 -12.73 -2.98 -10.83
N ILE A 166 -12.30 -3.05 -9.56
CA ILE A 166 -10.89 -3.13 -9.18
C ILE A 166 -10.23 -4.36 -9.80
N ARG A 167 -10.86 -5.53 -9.71
CA ARG A 167 -10.38 -6.77 -10.34
C ARG A 167 -10.18 -6.60 -11.85
N GLY A 168 -11.14 -5.97 -12.53
CA GLY A 168 -11.06 -5.68 -13.96
C GLY A 168 -9.87 -4.78 -14.30
N PHE A 169 -9.67 -3.73 -13.52
CA PHE A 169 -8.55 -2.80 -13.65
C PHE A 169 -7.19 -3.51 -13.43
N ILE A 170 -7.03 -4.23 -12.33
CA ILE A 170 -5.79 -4.95 -12.00
C ILE A 170 -5.45 -6.01 -13.07
N ARG A 171 -6.45 -6.75 -13.56
CA ARG A 171 -6.25 -7.76 -14.62
C ARG A 171 -5.69 -7.14 -15.91
N LYS A 172 -6.16 -5.96 -16.31
CA LYS A 172 -5.64 -5.23 -17.47
C LYS A 172 -4.19 -4.80 -17.26
N GLY A 173 -3.86 -4.25 -16.09
CA GLY A 173 -2.51 -3.78 -15.76
C GLY A 173 -1.48 -4.92 -15.71
N LEU A 174 -1.82 -6.06 -15.12
CA LEU A 174 -0.94 -7.24 -15.08
C LEU A 174 -0.67 -7.83 -16.48
N LYS A 175 -1.66 -7.87 -17.37
CA LYS A 175 -1.47 -8.34 -18.77
C LYS A 175 -0.52 -7.44 -19.56
N GLY A 176 -0.55 -6.13 -19.35
CA GLY A 176 0.35 -5.16 -19.98
C GLY A 176 1.81 -5.34 -19.57
N SER A 177 2.07 -5.85 -18.37
CA SER A 177 3.43 -6.10 -17.86
C SER A 177 4.08 -7.37 -18.45
N GLY A 178 3.30 -8.38 -18.85
CA GLY A 178 3.82 -9.65 -19.39
C GLY A 178 4.26 -9.61 -20.85
N ARG A 179 3.83 -8.63 -21.64
CA ARG A 179 4.15 -8.55 -23.08
C ARG A 179 5.57 -8.04 -23.40
N LYS A 180 6.24 -7.35 -22.49
CA LYS A 180 7.57 -6.76 -22.74
C LYS A 180 8.75 -7.69 -22.44
N THR A 181 8.57 -8.77 -21.69
CA THR A 181 9.64 -9.71 -21.32
C THR A 181 9.95 -10.75 -22.41
N ARG A 182 9.10 -10.94 -23.41
CA ARG A 182 9.30 -11.93 -24.48
C ARG A 182 10.11 -11.44 -25.70
N LYS A 183 10.39 -10.13 -25.81
CA LYS A 183 11.10 -9.57 -26.98
C LYS A 183 12.62 -9.44 -26.84
N ASN A 184 13.21 -9.73 -25.68
CA ASN A 184 14.67 -9.59 -25.46
C ASN A 184 15.41 -10.91 -25.19
N ARG A 185 14.88 -12.04 -25.69
CA ARG A 185 15.65 -13.31 -25.74
C ARG A 185 15.67 -13.83 -27.17
N GLY A 186 16.41 -13.15 -28.03
CA GLY A 186 16.66 -13.56 -29.41
C GLY A 186 17.61 -12.57 -30.05
N GLY A 187 18.87 -12.81 -29.86
CA GLY A 187 20.00 -12.09 -30.45
C GLY A 187 21.29 -12.57 -29.86
#